data_0e4114525b7ec6f79f445c1c00622fd4
#
_entry.id   0e4114525b7ec6f79f445c1c00622fd4
#
_cell.length_a   1.000
_cell.length_b   1.000
_cell.length_c   1.000
_cell.angle_alpha   90.00
_cell.angle_beta   90.00
_cell.angle_gamma   90.00
#
_symmetry.space_group_name_H-M   'P 1'
#
loop_
_entity.id
_entity.type
_entity.pdbx_description
1 polymer ?
#
loop_
_entity_poly.entity_id
_entity_poly.type
_entity_poly.pdbx_seq_one_letter_code
_entity_poly.pdbx_strand_id
1 'polypeptide(L)'
;QTGGILAVGIPVACLIVTPLSGWFSRNYPRRKLVFLLYALQLPLLASMTAIDALARVHPWLPPAQIIALSLSYTLLLPVILALVMDKSDRATAALDSSLQFSVVLLGSYAAGFAALRLAKAIGYTDAYWVAVYLAVLVGLLLYLNRNLFNHSECDSQ
;
A
#
# COMPACT_ATOMS: atom_id res chain seq x y z
N GLN A 1 17.84 -18.54 -5.63
CA GLN A 1 17.57 -18.67 -4.16
C GLN A 1 16.74 -17.51 -3.60
N THR A 2 16.92 -16.27 -4.06
CA THR A 2 16.19 -15.08 -3.60
C THR A 2 14.68 -15.16 -3.86
N GLY A 3 14.26 -15.71 -4.99
CA GLY A 3 12.83 -15.84 -5.33
C GLY A 3 12.06 -16.77 -4.39
N GLY A 4 12.70 -17.86 -3.93
CA GLY A 4 12.09 -18.79 -2.95
C GLY A 4 11.91 -18.15 -1.57
N ILE A 5 12.89 -17.34 -1.14
CA ILE A 5 12.80 -16.63 0.14
C ILE A 5 11.65 -15.61 0.13
N LEU A 6 11.48 -14.89 -0.98
CA LEU A 6 10.39 -13.93 -1.15
C LEU A 6 9.03 -14.62 -1.25
N ALA A 7 8.94 -15.74 -1.95
CA ALA A 7 7.69 -16.50 -2.14
C ALA A 7 7.12 -17.04 -0.81
N VAL A 8 7.96 -17.38 0.15
CA VAL A 8 7.53 -17.86 1.48
C VAL A 8 7.53 -16.73 2.50
N GLY A 9 8.51 -15.85 2.45
CA GLY A 9 8.68 -14.77 3.43
C GLY A 9 7.56 -13.75 3.42
N ILE A 10 7.08 -13.35 2.24
CA ILE A 10 6.00 -12.36 2.11
C ILE A 10 4.68 -12.89 2.70
N PRO A 11 4.15 -14.08 2.34
CA PRO A 11 2.91 -14.59 2.94
C PRO A 11 3.00 -14.78 4.46
N VAL A 12 4.12 -15.30 4.96
CA VAL A 12 4.33 -15.48 6.42
C VAL A 12 4.34 -14.13 7.14
N ALA A 13 5.05 -13.16 6.60
CA ALA A 13 5.08 -11.81 7.15
C ALA A 13 3.69 -11.15 7.11
N CYS A 14 2.92 -11.34 6.03
CA CYS A 14 1.54 -10.84 5.91
C CYS A 14 0.62 -11.48 6.97
N LEU A 15 0.74 -12.79 7.24
CA LEU A 15 -0.04 -13.47 8.27
C LEU A 15 0.19 -12.87 9.68
N ILE A 16 1.42 -12.47 9.99
CA ILE A 16 1.77 -11.86 11.28
C ILE A 16 1.27 -10.40 11.34
N VAL A 17 1.37 -9.67 10.24
CA VAL A 17 1.09 -8.24 10.20
C VAL A 17 -0.41 -7.94 10.09
N THR A 18 -1.21 -8.83 9.50
CA THR A 18 -2.66 -8.63 9.37
C THR A 18 -3.37 -8.42 10.72
N PRO A 19 -3.17 -9.25 11.77
CA PRO A 19 -3.76 -8.97 13.08
C PRO A 19 -3.25 -7.69 13.73
N LEU A 20 -1.99 -7.30 13.47
CA LEU A 20 -1.44 -6.02 13.93
C LEU A 20 -2.17 -4.82 13.31
N SER A 21 -2.54 -4.88 12.03
CA SER A 21 -3.31 -3.82 11.39
C SER A 21 -4.67 -3.61 12.05
N GLY A 22 -5.34 -4.69 12.45
CA GLY A 22 -6.58 -4.65 13.22
C GLY A 22 -6.40 -4.00 14.60
N TRP A 23 -5.32 -4.33 15.30
CA TRP A 23 -4.99 -3.72 16.60
C TRP A 23 -4.66 -2.22 16.46
N PHE A 24 -3.87 -1.82 15.48
CA PHE A 24 -3.57 -0.42 15.19
C PHE A 24 -4.84 0.37 14.82
N SER A 25 -5.68 -0.19 13.95
CA SER A 25 -6.96 0.43 13.54
C SER A 25 -7.94 0.62 14.70
N ARG A 26 -7.80 -0.15 15.79
CA ARG A 26 -8.63 -0.05 16.99
C ARG A 26 -8.12 1.02 17.97
N ASN A 27 -6.80 1.17 18.08
CA ASN A 27 -6.16 2.04 19.08
C ASN A 27 -5.84 3.45 18.57
N TYR A 28 -5.76 3.64 17.27
CA TYR A 28 -5.41 4.91 16.65
C TYR A 28 -6.49 5.39 15.70
N PRO A 29 -6.70 6.71 15.57
CA PRO A 29 -7.63 7.26 14.60
C PRO A 29 -7.20 6.83 13.18
N ARG A 30 -8.07 6.06 12.52
CA ARG A 30 -7.81 5.40 11.22
C ARG A 30 -7.24 6.35 10.17
N ARG A 31 -7.75 7.59 10.18
CA ARG A 31 -7.29 8.64 9.27
C ARG A 31 -5.80 8.98 9.46
N LYS A 32 -5.37 9.24 10.70
CA LYS A 32 -3.96 9.52 11.01
C LYS A 32 -3.07 8.34 10.64
N LEU A 33 -3.57 7.14 10.86
CA LEU A 33 -2.88 5.90 10.54
C LEU A 33 -2.64 5.75 9.04
N VAL A 34 -3.65 6.04 8.20
CA VAL A 34 -3.50 6.02 6.73
C VAL A 34 -2.42 7.00 6.27
N PHE A 35 -2.45 8.25 6.75
CA PHE A 35 -1.43 9.23 6.37
C PHE A 35 -0.03 8.85 6.86
N LEU A 36 0.09 8.31 8.07
CA LEU A 36 1.36 7.85 8.63
C LEU A 36 1.95 6.69 7.82
N LEU A 37 1.13 5.66 7.55
CA LEU A 37 1.56 4.49 6.79
C LEU A 37 1.89 4.86 5.34
N TYR A 38 1.12 5.76 4.75
CA TYR A 38 1.39 6.25 3.40
C TYR A 38 2.69 7.05 3.35
N ALA A 39 2.93 7.94 4.33
CA ALA A 39 4.18 8.70 4.44
C ALA A 39 5.39 7.78 4.65
N LEU A 40 5.24 6.67 5.38
CA LEU A 40 6.29 5.66 5.55
C LEU A 40 6.56 4.89 4.25
N GLN A 41 5.53 4.65 3.44
CA GLN A 41 5.64 3.90 2.19
C GLN A 41 6.41 4.67 1.10
N LEU A 42 6.31 6.01 1.07
CA LEU A 42 6.99 6.84 0.06
C LEU A 42 8.52 6.68 0.06
N PRO A 43 9.24 6.81 1.19
CA PRO A 43 10.70 6.62 1.21
C PRO A 43 11.09 5.16 0.93
N LEU A 44 10.28 4.17 1.35
CA LEU A 44 10.50 2.77 1.00
C LEU A 44 10.39 2.54 -0.51
N LEU A 45 9.40 3.15 -1.16
CA LEU A 45 9.25 3.09 -2.61
C LEU A 45 10.39 3.83 -3.33
N ALA A 46 10.75 5.01 -2.85
CA ALA A 46 11.86 5.80 -3.42
C ALA A 46 13.20 5.05 -3.33
N SER A 47 13.44 4.32 -2.24
CA SER A 47 14.67 3.54 -2.08
C SER A 47 14.78 2.36 -3.07
N MET A 48 13.67 1.92 -3.69
CA MET A 48 13.69 0.92 -4.76
C MET A 48 14.44 1.40 -6.01
N THR A 49 14.51 2.71 -6.25
CA THR A 49 15.27 3.26 -7.38
C THR A 49 16.78 3.04 -7.23
N ALA A 50 17.26 2.83 -6.00
CA ALA A 50 18.66 2.56 -5.67
C ALA A 50 18.94 1.08 -5.39
N ILE A 51 18.05 0.17 -5.80
CA ILE A 51 18.13 -1.26 -5.45
C ILE A 51 19.44 -1.91 -5.93
N ASP A 52 19.93 -1.51 -7.09
CA ASP A 52 21.20 -2.01 -7.67
C ASP A 52 22.41 -1.55 -6.86
N ALA A 53 22.39 -0.32 -6.35
CA ALA A 53 23.42 0.20 -5.46
C ALA A 53 23.39 -0.52 -4.10
N LEU A 54 22.22 -0.74 -3.54
CA LEU A 54 21.99 -1.51 -2.31
C LEU A 54 22.48 -2.96 -2.44
N ALA A 55 22.24 -3.61 -3.57
CA ALA A 55 22.71 -4.98 -3.84
C ALA A 55 24.24 -5.09 -3.84
N ARG A 56 24.94 -4.02 -4.26
CA ARG A 56 26.42 -3.97 -4.22
C ARG A 56 26.99 -3.82 -2.82
N VAL A 57 26.23 -3.17 -1.91
CA VAL A 57 26.65 -3.01 -0.51
C VAL A 57 26.46 -4.31 0.25
N HIS A 58 25.27 -4.93 0.13
CA HIS A 58 24.97 -6.18 0.79
C HIS A 58 23.86 -6.96 0.08
N PRO A 59 24.05 -8.26 -0.20
CA PRO A 59 23.10 -9.06 -1.00
C PRO A 59 21.71 -9.25 -0.33
N TRP A 60 21.61 -9.00 0.99
CA TRP A 60 20.35 -9.13 1.74
C TRP A 60 19.49 -7.85 1.76
N LEU A 61 20.05 -6.71 1.38
CA LEU A 61 19.31 -5.43 1.40
C LEU A 61 18.13 -5.41 0.44
N PRO A 62 18.24 -5.83 -0.84
CA PRO A 62 17.11 -5.85 -1.76
C PRO A 62 15.93 -6.72 -1.29
N PRO A 63 16.11 -7.98 -0.88
CA PRO A 63 14.99 -8.79 -0.38
C PRO A 63 14.37 -8.21 0.90
N ALA A 64 15.16 -7.66 1.83
CA ALA A 64 14.65 -7.02 3.04
C ALA A 64 13.78 -5.80 2.70
N GLN A 65 14.19 -5.01 1.73
CA GLN A 65 13.45 -3.84 1.27
C GLN A 65 12.12 -4.21 0.60
N ILE A 66 12.10 -5.25 -0.23
CA ILE A 66 10.86 -5.76 -0.85
C ILE A 66 9.90 -6.26 0.23
N ILE A 67 10.39 -6.97 1.24
CA ILE A 67 9.58 -7.42 2.38
C ILE A 67 9.03 -6.22 3.14
N ALA A 68 9.85 -5.21 3.47
CA ALA A 68 9.41 -4.01 4.19
C ALA A 68 8.32 -3.24 3.42
N LEU A 69 8.46 -3.10 2.10
CA LEU A 69 7.45 -2.48 1.23
C LEU A 69 6.15 -3.30 1.22
N SER A 70 6.24 -4.62 1.11
CA SER A 70 5.08 -5.51 1.12
C SER A 70 4.35 -5.46 2.46
N LEU A 71 5.07 -5.40 3.58
CA LEU A 71 4.50 -5.26 4.92
C LEU A 71 3.78 -3.93 5.10
N SER A 72 4.37 -2.82 4.65
CA SER A 72 3.74 -1.50 4.73
C SER A 72 2.44 -1.45 3.94
N TYR A 73 2.40 -2.07 2.76
CA TYR A 73 1.18 -2.20 1.96
C TYR A 73 0.12 -3.09 2.64
N THR A 74 0.54 -4.21 3.22
CA THR A 74 -0.35 -5.13 3.95
C THR A 74 -0.97 -4.47 5.19
N LEU A 75 -0.26 -3.56 5.86
CA LEU A 75 -0.80 -2.76 6.95
C LEU A 75 -1.81 -1.71 6.47
N LEU A 76 -1.55 -1.08 5.34
CA LEU A 76 -2.34 0.04 4.83
C LEU A 76 -3.70 -0.42 4.27
N LEU A 77 -3.74 -1.53 3.54
CA LEU A 77 -4.92 -2.00 2.83
C LEU A 77 -6.14 -2.25 3.75
N PRO A 78 -6.03 -3.01 4.87
CA PRO A 78 -7.17 -3.22 5.78
C PRO A 78 -7.68 -1.92 6.42
N VAL A 79 -6.79 -0.96 6.69
CA VAL A 79 -7.17 0.33 7.28
C VAL A 79 -7.99 1.16 6.30
N ILE A 80 -7.59 1.18 5.01
CA ILE A 80 -8.35 1.84 3.95
C ILE A 80 -9.71 1.17 3.76
N LEU A 81 -9.76 -0.17 3.67
CA LEU A 81 -11.01 -0.91 3.54
C LEU A 81 -11.95 -0.66 4.72
N ALA A 82 -11.43 -0.62 5.94
CA ALA A 82 -12.23 -0.31 7.14
C ALA A 82 -12.80 1.12 7.08
N LEU A 83 -12.03 2.11 6.60
CA LEU A 83 -12.50 3.49 6.40
C LEU A 83 -13.64 3.57 5.37
N VAL A 84 -13.57 2.79 4.32
CA VAL A 84 -14.59 2.77 3.28
C VAL A 84 -15.84 2.05 3.78
N MET A 85 -15.68 0.95 4.53
CA MET A 85 -16.81 0.23 5.15
C MET A 85 -17.57 1.07 6.18
N ASP A 86 -16.90 1.97 6.90
CA ASP A 86 -17.57 2.89 7.84
C ASP A 86 -18.56 3.85 7.15
N LYS A 87 -18.39 4.08 5.84
CA LYS A 87 -19.28 4.94 5.02
C LYS A 87 -20.34 4.15 4.25
N SER A 88 -20.27 2.83 4.28
CA SER A 88 -21.23 1.97 3.58
C SER A 88 -22.50 1.77 4.40
N ASP A 89 -23.65 1.69 3.74
CA ASP A 89 -24.90 1.38 4.42
C ASP A 89 -24.85 -0.07 4.96
N ARG A 90 -25.32 -0.28 6.19
CA ARG A 90 -25.32 -1.59 6.85
C ARG A 90 -26.07 -2.67 6.06
N ALA A 91 -27.11 -2.28 5.30
CA ALA A 91 -27.91 -3.20 4.49
C ALA A 91 -27.13 -3.73 3.28
N THR A 92 -26.21 -2.96 2.71
CA THR A 92 -25.46 -3.30 1.50
C THR A 92 -23.95 -3.49 1.74
N ALA A 93 -23.50 -3.39 2.99
CA ALA A 93 -22.08 -3.38 3.35
C ALA A 93 -21.29 -4.58 2.80
N ALA A 94 -21.87 -5.77 2.77
CA ALA A 94 -21.21 -6.97 2.23
C ALA A 94 -21.03 -6.89 0.71
N LEU A 95 -22.03 -6.38 -0.01
CA LEU A 95 -21.99 -6.21 -1.46
C LEU A 95 -21.00 -5.09 -1.83
N ASP A 96 -21.07 -3.97 -1.14
CA ASP A 96 -20.18 -2.83 -1.37
C ASP A 96 -18.71 -3.20 -1.12
N SER A 97 -18.43 -3.95 -0.04
CA SER A 97 -17.07 -4.40 0.26
C SER A 97 -16.52 -5.38 -0.78
N SER A 98 -17.35 -6.32 -1.27
CA SER A 98 -16.94 -7.28 -2.29
C SER A 98 -16.69 -6.59 -3.64
N LEU A 99 -17.50 -5.62 -4.01
CA LEU A 99 -17.36 -4.84 -5.23
C LEU A 99 -16.11 -3.98 -5.19
N GLN A 100 -15.87 -3.29 -4.07
CA GLN A 100 -14.66 -2.49 -3.87
C GLN A 100 -13.40 -3.35 -3.91
N PHE A 101 -13.41 -4.52 -3.26
CA PHE A 101 -12.28 -5.44 -3.29
C PHE A 101 -12.01 -5.95 -4.69
N SER A 102 -13.04 -6.24 -5.47
CA SER A 102 -12.92 -6.63 -6.88
C SER A 102 -12.30 -5.53 -7.75
N VAL A 103 -12.72 -4.28 -7.54
CA VAL A 103 -12.15 -3.11 -8.24
C VAL A 103 -10.68 -2.91 -7.87
N VAL A 104 -10.33 -3.03 -6.59
CA VAL A 104 -8.93 -2.93 -6.12
C VAL A 104 -8.07 -4.03 -6.73
N LEU A 105 -8.55 -5.28 -6.77
CA LEU A 105 -7.83 -6.39 -7.41
C LEU A 105 -7.64 -6.16 -8.90
N LEU A 106 -8.71 -5.79 -9.61
CA LEU A 106 -8.65 -5.52 -11.05
C LEU A 106 -7.64 -4.37 -11.34
N GLY A 107 -7.72 -3.30 -10.57
CA GLY A 107 -6.79 -2.16 -10.65
C GLY A 107 -5.34 -2.59 -10.40
N SER A 108 -5.11 -3.45 -9.40
CA SER A 108 -3.78 -3.96 -9.07
C SER A 108 -3.19 -4.82 -10.20
N TYR A 109 -3.98 -5.70 -10.80
CA TYR A 109 -3.54 -6.49 -11.95
C TYR A 109 -3.26 -5.63 -13.18
N ALA A 110 -4.14 -4.67 -13.48
CA ALA A 110 -3.96 -3.73 -14.59
C ALA A 110 -2.69 -2.88 -14.40
N ALA A 111 -2.48 -2.36 -13.19
CA ALA A 111 -1.28 -1.59 -12.85
C ALA A 111 -0.02 -2.44 -12.93
N GLY A 112 -0.05 -3.68 -12.45
CA GLY A 112 1.07 -4.62 -12.56
C GLY A 112 1.44 -4.92 -14.01
N PHE A 113 0.44 -5.16 -14.87
CA PHE A 113 0.66 -5.37 -16.31
C PHE A 113 1.24 -4.12 -16.98
N ALA A 114 0.70 -2.93 -16.69
CA ALA A 114 1.19 -1.67 -17.20
C ALA A 114 2.63 -1.39 -16.75
N ALA A 115 2.94 -1.64 -15.48
CA ALA A 115 4.29 -1.48 -14.91
C ALA A 115 5.31 -2.39 -15.60
N LEU A 116 4.96 -3.66 -15.87
CA LEU A 116 5.84 -4.59 -16.60
C LEU A 116 6.10 -4.14 -18.05
N ARG A 117 5.07 -3.63 -18.73
CA ARG A 117 5.20 -3.05 -20.08
C ARG A 117 6.09 -1.82 -20.06
N LEU A 118 5.88 -0.95 -19.10
CA LEU A 118 6.68 0.27 -18.92
C LEU A 118 8.14 -0.08 -18.63
N ALA A 119 8.40 -1.00 -17.69
CA ALA A 119 9.75 -1.44 -17.35
C ALA A 119 10.51 -2.06 -18.55
N LYS A 120 9.80 -2.75 -19.45
CA LYS A 120 10.38 -3.25 -20.70
C LYS A 120 10.74 -2.13 -21.68
N ALA A 121 9.98 -1.05 -21.71
CA ALA A 121 10.16 0.06 -22.65
C ALA A 121 11.24 1.05 -22.20
N ILE A 122 11.29 1.43 -20.92
CA ILE A 122 12.17 2.48 -20.39
C ILE A 122 13.20 1.97 -19.38
N GLY A 123 13.14 0.69 -18.99
CA GLY A 123 14.00 0.12 -17.96
C GLY A 123 13.35 0.12 -16.57
N TYR A 124 13.88 -0.73 -15.69
CA TYR A 124 13.30 -0.89 -14.33
C TYR A 124 13.48 0.34 -13.44
N THR A 125 14.64 0.99 -13.49
CA THR A 125 14.95 2.16 -12.66
C THR A 125 14.01 3.33 -12.98
N ASP A 126 13.80 3.60 -14.27
CA ASP A 126 12.92 4.69 -14.70
C ASP A 126 11.44 4.37 -14.42
N ALA A 127 11.05 3.09 -14.56
CA ALA A 127 9.72 2.65 -14.17
C ALA A 127 9.45 2.84 -12.65
N TYR A 128 10.44 2.62 -11.79
CA TYR A 128 10.31 2.93 -10.36
C TYR A 128 10.19 4.43 -10.10
N TRP A 129 10.91 5.28 -10.82
CA TRP A 129 10.72 6.74 -10.70
C TRP A 129 9.31 7.17 -11.08
N VAL A 130 8.74 6.61 -12.15
CA VAL A 130 7.33 6.86 -12.52
C VAL A 130 6.39 6.44 -11.39
N ALA A 131 6.61 5.28 -10.77
CA ALA A 131 5.80 4.82 -9.63
C ALA A 131 5.92 5.78 -8.42
N VAL A 132 7.12 6.29 -8.13
CA VAL A 132 7.33 7.29 -7.07
C VAL A 132 6.58 8.59 -7.36
N TYR A 133 6.65 9.12 -8.59
CA TYR A 133 5.91 10.32 -8.97
C TYR A 133 4.39 10.13 -8.85
N LEU A 134 3.86 9.00 -9.30
CA LEU A 134 2.44 8.67 -9.15
C LEU A 134 2.04 8.56 -7.68
N ALA A 135 2.86 7.92 -6.85
CA ALA A 135 2.60 7.83 -5.42
C ALA A 135 2.59 9.22 -4.75
N VAL A 136 3.56 10.09 -5.07
CA VAL A 136 3.58 11.47 -4.55
C VAL A 136 2.33 12.24 -4.98
N LEU A 137 1.93 12.12 -6.24
CA LEU A 137 0.71 12.75 -6.77
C LEU A 137 -0.55 12.29 -6.01
N VAL A 138 -0.70 10.99 -5.80
CA VAL A 138 -1.81 10.43 -5.01
C VAL A 138 -1.78 10.93 -3.56
N GLY A 139 -0.60 10.98 -2.94
CA GLY A 139 -0.43 11.53 -1.60
C GLY A 139 -0.83 13.00 -1.51
N LEU A 140 -0.47 13.79 -2.51
CA LEU A 140 -0.87 15.20 -2.62
C LEU A 140 -2.38 15.35 -2.79
N LEU A 141 -3.00 14.55 -3.64
CA LEU A 141 -4.45 14.53 -3.83
C LEU A 141 -5.19 14.15 -2.55
N LEU A 142 -4.71 13.14 -1.81
CA LEU A 142 -5.26 12.77 -0.51
C LEU A 142 -5.11 13.90 0.51
N TYR A 143 -3.98 14.58 0.52
CA TYR A 143 -3.75 15.72 1.40
C TYR A 143 -4.66 16.91 1.08
N LEU A 144 -4.82 17.26 -0.19
CA LEU A 144 -5.70 18.33 -0.63
C LEU A 144 -7.17 18.03 -0.32
N ASN A 145 -7.58 16.79 -0.48
CA ASN A 145 -8.95 16.34 -0.18
C ASN A 145 -9.16 15.91 1.27
N ARG A 146 -8.24 16.24 2.17
CA ARG A 146 -8.35 15.87 3.60
C ARG A 146 -9.65 16.33 4.27
N ASN A 147 -10.28 17.40 3.79
CA ASN A 147 -11.52 17.92 4.33
C ASN A 147 -12.73 17.01 4.04
N LEU A 148 -12.70 16.21 2.96
CA LEU A 148 -13.74 15.21 2.69
C LEU A 148 -13.79 14.11 3.76
N PHE A 149 -12.69 13.91 4.48
CA PHE A 149 -12.62 12.96 5.59
C PHE A 149 -13.04 13.56 6.93
N ASN A 150 -13.20 14.92 7.06
CA ASN A 150 -13.59 15.57 8.32
C ASN A 150 -15.08 15.50 8.59
N HIS A 151 -15.94 15.43 7.58
CA HIS A 151 -17.40 15.44 7.74
C HIS A 151 -17.97 14.17 8.39
N SER A 152 -17.21 13.09 8.50
CA SER A 152 -17.69 11.81 9.03
C SER A 152 -17.56 11.65 10.56
N GLU A 153 -16.86 12.53 11.25
CA GLU A 153 -16.72 12.44 12.72
C GLU A 153 -17.82 13.20 13.50
N CYS A 154 -18.55 14.12 12.84
CA CYS A 154 -19.64 14.86 13.50
C CYS A 154 -20.97 14.12 13.59
N ASP A 155 -21.22 13.12 12.74
CA ASP A 155 -22.51 12.38 12.71
C ASP A 155 -22.52 11.12 13.59
N SER A 156 -21.43 10.83 14.31
CA SER A 156 -21.31 9.62 15.15
C SER A 156 -21.33 9.91 16.66
N GLN A 157 -21.66 11.15 17.08
CA GLN A 157 -21.98 11.51 18.47
C GLN A 157 -23.49 11.72 18.63
#